data_bfec6908bdfb64729d45a0554a211382
#
_entry.id   bfec6908bdfb64729d45a0554a211382
#
_cell.length_a   1.000
_cell.length_b   1.000
_cell.length_c   1.000
_cell.angle_alpha   90.00
_cell.angle_beta   90.00
_cell.angle_gamma   90.00
#
_symmetry.space_group_name_H-M   'P 1'
#
loop_
_entity.id
_entity.type
_entity.pdbx_description
1 polymer ?
#
loop_
_entity_poly.entity_id
_entity_poly.type
_entity_poly.pdbx_seq_one_letter_code
_entity_poly.pdbx_strand_id
1 'polypeptide(L)' 'MAGVNAAVEHCVEILCDQGCGRVSEYIEALRAGQVFTEVAGLSEEERQVVLAELEAVMAPYQGKAGD' A
#
# COMPACT_ATOMS: atom_id res chain seq x y z
N MET A 1 7.75 16.57 -8.54
CA MET A 1 7.88 16.24 -8.28
C MET A 1 7.77 15.68 -7.62
N ALA A 2 7.77 15.99 -7.74
CA ALA A 2 7.43 15.52 -6.73
C ALA A 2 7.95 14.21 -6.33
N GLY A 3 7.95 13.95 -5.11
CA GLY A 3 8.58 12.80 -4.58
C GLY A 3 7.89 11.49 -4.96
N VAL A 4 6.66 11.57 -5.37
CA VAL A 4 5.90 10.37 -5.69
C VAL A 4 6.04 10.07 -7.17
N ASN A 5 6.46 8.88 -7.50
CA ASN A 5 6.61 8.52 -8.90
C ASN A 5 5.38 7.77 -9.39
N ALA A 6 5.25 7.71 -10.72
CA ALA A 6 4.08 7.11 -11.33
C ALA A 6 3.97 5.63 -11.00
N ALA A 7 5.09 4.96 -10.82
CA ALA A 7 5.05 3.53 -10.51
C ALA A 7 4.41 3.28 -9.16
N VAL A 8 4.71 4.13 -8.16
CA VAL A 8 4.12 4.00 -6.85
C VAL A 8 2.62 4.25 -6.91
N GLU A 9 2.22 5.32 -7.57
CA GLU A 9 0.81 5.65 -7.69
C GLU A 9 0.04 4.57 -8.42
N HIS A 10 0.62 4.05 -9.49
CA HIS A 10 -0.02 3.00 -10.25
C HIS A 10 -0.19 1.74 -9.39
N CYS A 11 0.83 1.41 -8.63
CA CYS A 11 0.78 0.25 -7.75
C CYS A 11 -0.32 0.40 -6.71
N VAL A 12 -0.39 1.58 -6.08
CA VAL A 12 -1.41 1.83 -5.07
C VAL A 12 -2.81 1.69 -5.68
N GLU A 13 -3.00 2.21 -6.89
CA GLU A 13 -4.30 2.09 -7.54
C GLU A 13 -4.67 0.64 -7.78
N ILE A 14 -3.72 -0.15 -8.26
CA ILE A 14 -3.97 -1.56 -8.52
C ILE A 14 -4.33 -2.28 -7.23
N LEU A 15 -3.60 -2.02 -6.17
CA LEU A 15 -3.84 -2.69 -4.91
C LEU A 15 -5.18 -2.28 -4.31
N CYS A 16 -5.52 -1.00 -4.39
CA CYS A 16 -6.79 -0.54 -3.86
C CYS A 16 -7.96 -1.13 -4.64
N ASP A 17 -7.76 -1.38 -5.92
CA ASP A 17 -8.80 -1.93 -6.77
C ASP A 17 -9.16 -3.36 -6.37
N GLN A 18 -8.30 -4.03 -5.61
CA GLN A 18 -8.56 -5.39 -5.17
C GLN A 18 -9.56 -5.47 -4.01
N GLY A 19 -9.86 -4.33 -3.39
CA GLY A 19 -10.80 -4.30 -2.28
C GLY A 19 -10.10 -4.17 -0.94
N CYS A 20 -10.88 -3.73 0.05
CA CYS A 20 -10.33 -3.40 1.36
C CYS A 20 -9.68 -4.59 2.05
N GLY A 21 -10.26 -5.77 1.90
CA GLY A 21 -9.69 -6.95 2.52
C GLY A 21 -8.30 -7.26 2.00
N ARG A 22 -8.13 -7.13 0.69
CA ARG A 22 -6.83 -7.37 0.09
C ARG A 22 -5.84 -6.28 0.49
N VAL A 23 -6.30 -5.05 0.59
CA VAL A 23 -5.42 -3.95 1.00
C VAL A 23 -4.83 -4.24 2.36
N SER A 24 -5.63 -4.74 3.29
CA SER A 24 -5.12 -5.09 4.62
C SER A 24 -4.03 -6.14 4.54
N GLU A 25 -4.22 -7.14 3.68
CA GLU A 25 -3.21 -8.18 3.50
C GLU A 25 -1.92 -7.60 2.94
N TYR A 26 -2.04 -6.69 1.97
CA TYR A 26 -0.86 -6.06 1.40
C TYR A 26 -0.10 -5.24 2.44
N ILE A 27 -0.84 -4.54 3.30
CA ILE A 27 -0.21 -3.75 4.36
C ILE A 27 0.60 -4.67 5.27
N GLU A 28 0.02 -5.78 5.68
CA GLU A 28 0.73 -6.70 6.57
C GLU A 28 1.95 -7.29 5.90
N ALA A 29 1.82 -7.64 4.62
CA ALA A 29 2.97 -8.18 3.89
C ALA A 29 4.10 -7.17 3.82
N LEU A 30 3.76 -5.92 3.53
CA LEU A 30 4.79 -4.88 3.44
C LEU A 30 5.44 -4.62 4.78
N ARG A 31 4.66 -4.64 5.85
CA ARG A 31 5.22 -4.46 7.19
C ARG A 31 6.19 -5.58 7.54
N ALA A 32 5.90 -6.78 7.07
CA ALA A 32 6.75 -7.93 7.32
C ALA A 32 7.98 -7.95 6.43
N GLY A 33 8.07 -7.03 5.48
CA GLY A 33 9.19 -7.00 4.56
C GLY A 33 9.06 -7.95 3.41
N GLN A 34 7.87 -8.47 3.18
CA GLN A 34 7.65 -9.40 2.08
C GLN A 34 7.52 -8.64 0.76
N VAL A 35 7.94 -9.30 -0.31
CA VAL A 35 7.84 -8.74 -1.65
C VAL A 35 6.88 -9.62 -2.44
N PHE A 36 5.79 -9.03 -2.89
CA PHE A 36 4.85 -9.77 -3.73
C PHE A 36 4.84 -9.19 -5.13
N THR A 37 4.15 -9.86 -6.04
CA THR A 37 4.25 -9.56 -7.46
C THR A 37 4.02 -8.08 -7.77
N GLU A 38 3.03 -7.48 -7.14
CA GLU A 38 2.66 -6.10 -7.44
C GLU A 38 3.74 -5.10 -7.08
N VAL A 39 4.57 -5.43 -6.08
CA VAL A 39 5.62 -4.51 -5.64
C VAL A 39 7.02 -5.01 -6.00
N ALA A 40 7.10 -6.12 -6.71
CA ALA A 40 8.40 -6.72 -7.00
C ALA A 40 9.29 -5.80 -7.83
N GLY A 41 8.70 -4.95 -8.64
CA GLY A 41 9.46 -4.03 -9.46
C GLY A 41 9.83 -2.73 -8.78
N LEU A 42 9.46 -2.57 -7.52
CA LEU A 42 9.71 -1.32 -6.79
C LEU A 42 10.91 -1.47 -5.88
N SER A 43 11.62 -0.37 -5.66
CA SER A 43 12.71 -0.36 -4.70
C SER A 43 12.15 -0.41 -3.28
N GLU A 44 13.04 -0.62 -2.33
CA GLU A 44 12.61 -0.67 -0.93
C GLU A 44 11.96 0.64 -0.51
N GLU A 45 12.54 1.76 -0.93
CA GLU A 45 11.95 3.06 -0.59
C GLU A 45 10.57 3.20 -1.20
N GLU A 46 10.43 2.76 -2.43
CA GLU A 46 9.13 2.85 -3.08
C GLU A 46 8.10 1.96 -2.38
N ARG A 47 8.52 0.80 -1.94
CA ARG A 47 7.61 -0.08 -1.21
C ARG A 47 7.17 0.56 0.10
N GLN A 48 8.06 1.29 0.77
CA GLN A 48 7.69 2.00 1.98
C GLN A 48 6.67 3.08 1.70
N VAL A 49 6.82 3.78 0.57
CA VAL A 49 5.83 4.78 0.19
C VAL A 49 4.48 4.14 -0.08
N VAL A 50 4.48 2.99 -0.78
CA VAL A 50 3.24 2.27 -1.03
C VAL A 50 2.58 1.90 0.30
N LEU A 51 3.36 1.39 1.23
CA LEU A 51 2.81 1.02 2.54
C LEU A 51 2.16 2.23 3.22
N ALA A 52 2.85 3.37 3.22
CA ALA A 52 2.31 4.56 3.84
C ALA A 52 1.00 4.99 3.17
N GLU A 53 0.96 4.91 1.85
CA GLU A 53 -0.24 5.28 1.12
C GLU A 53 -1.40 4.36 1.45
N LEU A 54 -1.14 3.06 1.50
CA LEU A 54 -2.18 2.09 1.83
C LEU A 54 -2.69 2.31 3.25
N GLU A 55 -1.78 2.57 4.17
CA GLU A 55 -2.18 2.84 5.54
C GLU A 55 -3.04 4.09 5.62
N ALA A 56 -2.70 5.11 4.84
CA ALA A 56 -3.50 6.33 4.82
C ALA A 56 -4.90 6.08 4.28
N VAL A 57 -5.00 5.23 3.26
CA VAL A 57 -6.30 4.88 2.70
C VAL A 57 -7.16 4.15 3.72
N MET A 58 -6.56 3.25 4.48
CA MET A 58 -7.30 2.42 5.42
C MET A 58 -7.54 3.10 6.77
N ALA A 59 -6.83 4.18 7.05
CA ALA A 59 -6.91 4.81 8.37
C ALA A 59 -8.34 5.18 8.78
N PRO A 60 -9.15 5.79 7.91
CA PRO A 60 -10.51 6.12 8.31
C PRO A 60 -11.34 4.89 8.66
N TYR A 61 -11.12 3.81 7.93
CA TYR A 61 -11.87 2.59 8.18
C TYR A 61 -11.45 1.96 9.49
N GLN A 62 -10.16 1.96 9.77
CA GLN A 62 -9.65 1.39 11.00
C GLN A 62 -10.12 2.18 12.21
N GLY A 63 -10.14 3.50 12.07
CA GLY A 63 -10.62 4.34 13.15
C GLY A 63 -12.09 4.07 13.46
N LYS A 64 -12.88 3.90 12.43
CA LYS A 64 -14.29 3.60 12.65
C LYS A 64 -14.48 2.24 13.28
N ALA A 65 -13.68 1.28 12.85
CA ALA A 65 -13.78 -0.05 13.41
C ALA A 65 -13.46 -0.06 14.90
N GLY A 66 -12.61 0.85 15.32
CA GLY A 66 -12.24 0.95 16.71
C GLY A 66 -13.35 1.47 17.59
N ASP A 67 -14.33 2.09 17.01
CA ASP A 67 -15.47 2.55 17.76
C ASP A 67 -16.41 1.41 18.10
#